data_757f5e1c018b39bae1807e7b038159a9
#
_entry.id   757f5e1c018b39bae1807e7b038159a9
#
_cell.length_a   1.000
_cell.length_b   1.000
_cell.length_c   1.000
_cell.angle_alpha   90.00
_cell.angle_beta   90.00
_cell.angle_gamma   90.00
#
_symmetry.space_group_name_H-M   'P 1'
#
loop_
_entity.id
_entity.type
_entity.pdbx_description
1 polymer ?
#
loop_
_entity_poly.entity_id
_entity_poly.type
_entity_poly.pdbx_seq_one_letter_code
_entity_poly.pdbx_strand_id
1 'polypeptide(L)'
;MITERKRLETQLAQSRKMEAIGHLASGIAHEISTPAQFVGDNTQFLREAFSDLLQILALFQSLATAVRTGDAVTDQLHAVDAAIQDLDLDYLEGEIPLAIDHILDGVGRISKIVRSMKFFAHPGGLEKTPLDLNQAVESTITLSRNEWKYVAEVATDLDAAMPPVPGQRGEINQVILNLITNAAHAIAAKHGPSPTVKGRITITTRYQDGWAEVRIQDTGDGIPEAIRHQVFDLFFTTKEEGVGSGQGLAIAHSVIVDNHGGRLTFESAPGEGTTFIIRLPVDGEA
;
A
#
# COMPACT_ATOMS: atom_id res chain seq x y z
N MET A 1 -3.29 40.97 -0.89
CA MET A 1 -4.30 40.14 -1.60
C MET A 1 -3.71 38.86 -2.20
N ILE A 2 -2.67 38.91 -3.05
CA ILE A 2 -2.08 37.67 -3.66
C ILE A 2 -1.46 36.72 -2.61
N THR A 3 -0.82 37.27 -1.59
CA THR A 3 -0.15 36.49 -0.51
C THR A 3 -1.16 35.80 0.42
N GLU A 4 -2.29 36.45 0.70
CA GLU A 4 -3.34 35.92 1.59
C GLU A 4 -4.14 34.82 0.90
N ARG A 5 -4.45 34.99 -0.39
CA ARG A 5 -5.07 33.96 -1.22
C ARG A 5 -4.18 32.70 -1.32
N LYS A 6 -2.88 32.84 -1.60
CA LYS A 6 -1.93 31.72 -1.59
C LYS A 6 -1.85 31.01 -0.24
N ARG A 7 -1.90 31.77 0.86
CA ARG A 7 -1.90 31.20 2.22
C ARG A 7 -3.16 30.39 2.50
N LEU A 8 -4.33 30.88 2.12
CA LEU A 8 -5.60 30.17 2.28
C LEU A 8 -5.66 28.93 1.40
N GLU A 9 -5.18 28.99 0.15
CA GLU A 9 -5.09 27.85 -0.76
C GLU A 9 -4.17 26.75 -0.17
N THR A 10 -3.03 27.14 0.41
CA THR A 10 -2.12 26.19 1.09
C THR A 10 -2.77 25.56 2.32
N GLN A 11 -3.47 26.34 3.14
CA GLN A 11 -4.19 25.83 4.31
C GLN A 11 -5.31 24.88 3.91
N LEU A 12 -6.04 25.18 2.84
CA LEU A 12 -7.10 24.32 2.32
C LEU A 12 -6.56 23.00 1.76
N ALA A 13 -5.45 23.04 1.01
CA ALA A 13 -4.76 21.86 0.51
C ALA A 13 -4.24 20.98 1.66
N GLN A 14 -3.68 21.60 2.70
CA GLN A 14 -3.22 20.88 3.88
C GLN A 14 -4.37 20.26 4.68
N SER A 15 -5.50 20.96 4.82
CA SER A 15 -6.70 20.44 5.49
C SER A 15 -7.28 19.23 4.73
N ARG A 16 -7.44 19.32 3.42
CA ARG A 16 -7.91 18.20 2.57
C ARG A 16 -6.99 16.98 2.62
N LYS A 17 -5.68 17.22 2.66
CA LYS A 17 -4.68 16.17 2.81
C LYS A 17 -4.77 15.50 4.18
N MET A 18 -4.99 16.28 5.24
CA MET A 18 -5.17 15.76 6.60
C MET A 18 -6.46 14.95 6.72
N GLU A 19 -7.52 15.37 6.05
CA GLU A 19 -8.78 14.62 5.95
C GLU A 19 -8.59 13.28 5.23
N ALA A 20 -7.87 13.25 4.09
CA ALA A 20 -7.53 12.02 3.37
C ALA A 20 -6.65 11.09 4.22
N ILE A 21 -5.64 11.62 4.94
CA ILE A 21 -4.83 10.85 5.89
C ILE A 21 -5.70 10.36 7.06
N GLY A 22 -6.61 11.18 7.59
CA GLY A 22 -7.54 10.80 8.66
C GLY A 22 -8.43 9.62 8.26
N HIS A 23 -8.95 9.64 7.05
CA HIS A 23 -9.76 8.54 6.49
C HIS A 23 -8.95 7.24 6.34
N LEU A 24 -7.70 7.34 5.94
CA LEU A 24 -6.78 6.21 5.77
C LEU A 24 -6.11 5.76 7.08
N ALA A 25 -6.07 6.62 8.11
CA ALA A 25 -5.29 6.37 9.34
C ALA A 25 -5.70 5.07 10.05
N SER A 26 -6.99 4.77 10.13
CA SER A 26 -7.49 3.53 10.73
C SER A 26 -7.02 2.30 9.93
N GLY A 27 -7.08 2.37 8.60
CA GLY A 27 -6.62 1.32 7.71
C GLY A 27 -5.11 1.11 7.76
N ILE A 28 -4.34 2.20 7.76
CA ILE A 28 -2.87 2.15 7.87
C ILE A 28 -2.45 1.57 9.22
N ALA A 29 -3.09 1.98 10.33
CA ALA A 29 -2.83 1.42 11.65
C ALA A 29 -3.07 -0.10 11.67
N HIS A 30 -4.15 -0.56 11.07
CA HIS A 30 -4.45 -1.99 10.96
C HIS A 30 -3.42 -2.75 10.08
N GLU A 31 -3.04 -2.17 8.95
CA GLU A 31 -2.03 -2.75 8.03
C GLU A 31 -0.62 -2.81 8.65
N ILE A 32 -0.29 -1.93 9.58
CA ILE A 32 0.96 -1.98 10.36
C ILE A 32 0.83 -2.97 11.51
N SER A 33 -0.30 -2.98 12.24
CA SER A 33 -0.49 -3.83 13.42
C SER A 33 -0.42 -5.32 13.09
N THR A 34 -0.98 -5.73 11.95
CA THR A 34 -0.99 -7.14 11.52
C THR A 34 0.43 -7.72 11.36
N PRO A 35 1.32 -7.17 10.50
CA PRO A 35 2.68 -7.67 10.39
C PRO A 35 3.49 -7.46 11.67
N ALA A 36 3.23 -6.40 12.46
CA ALA A 36 3.90 -6.18 13.74
C ALA A 36 3.57 -7.29 14.75
N GLN A 37 2.32 -7.77 14.78
CA GLN A 37 1.93 -8.89 15.62
C GLN A 37 2.66 -10.18 15.19
N PHE A 38 2.70 -10.50 13.88
CA PHE A 38 3.43 -11.66 13.38
C PHE A 38 4.92 -11.60 13.72
N VAL A 39 5.56 -10.43 13.62
CA VAL A 39 6.94 -10.22 14.06
C VAL A 39 7.09 -10.50 15.56
N GLY A 40 6.15 -10.02 16.37
CA GLY A 40 6.13 -10.25 17.80
C GLY A 40 6.02 -11.73 18.17
N ASP A 41 5.04 -12.42 17.59
CA ASP A 41 4.77 -13.85 17.86
C ASP A 41 5.97 -14.73 17.47
N ASN A 42 6.54 -14.53 16.27
CA ASN A 42 7.72 -15.26 15.82
C ASN A 42 8.96 -14.93 16.66
N THR A 43 9.13 -13.68 17.10
CA THR A 43 10.24 -13.29 17.98
C THR A 43 10.10 -13.96 19.36
N GLN A 44 8.87 -14.07 19.88
CA GLN A 44 8.60 -14.79 21.11
C GLN A 44 8.95 -16.28 20.98
N PHE A 45 8.52 -16.92 19.88
CA PHE A 45 8.87 -18.31 19.56
C PHE A 45 10.39 -18.51 19.53
N LEU A 46 11.13 -17.66 18.80
CA LEU A 46 12.58 -17.75 18.73
C LEU A 46 13.25 -17.59 20.10
N ARG A 47 12.72 -16.74 20.97
CA ARG A 47 13.24 -16.57 22.33
C ARG A 47 13.08 -17.85 23.16
N GLU A 48 11.94 -18.52 23.05
CA GLU A 48 11.66 -19.78 23.73
C GLU A 48 12.56 -20.90 23.17
N ALA A 49 12.59 -21.08 21.85
CA ALA A 49 13.46 -22.05 21.17
C ALA A 49 14.94 -21.84 21.52
N PHE A 50 15.41 -20.59 21.58
CA PHE A 50 16.79 -20.29 21.98
C PHE A 50 17.08 -20.62 23.44
N SER A 51 16.13 -20.40 24.33
CA SER A 51 16.25 -20.81 25.74
C SER A 51 16.41 -22.32 25.88
N ASP A 52 15.63 -23.07 25.11
CA ASP A 52 15.66 -24.53 25.11
C ASP A 52 16.97 -25.07 24.53
N LEU A 53 17.46 -24.49 23.46
CA LEU A 53 18.78 -24.84 22.89
C LEU A 53 19.94 -24.56 23.87
N LEU A 54 19.85 -23.47 24.65
CA LEU A 54 20.84 -23.18 25.69
C LEU A 54 20.82 -24.20 26.80
N GLN A 55 19.64 -24.75 27.17
CA GLN A 55 19.56 -25.83 28.16
C GLN A 55 20.24 -27.11 27.65
N ILE A 56 19.96 -27.52 26.42
CA ILE A 56 20.66 -28.68 25.81
C ILE A 56 22.15 -28.43 25.75
N LEU A 57 22.60 -27.25 25.35
CA LEU A 57 24.03 -26.91 25.28
C LEU A 57 24.71 -27.03 26.66
N ALA A 58 24.04 -26.62 27.73
CA ALA A 58 24.53 -26.77 29.10
C ALA A 58 24.69 -28.25 29.49
N LEU A 59 23.74 -29.13 29.13
CA LEU A 59 23.81 -30.56 29.34
C LEU A 59 24.97 -31.20 28.57
N PHE A 60 25.20 -30.83 27.32
CA PHE A 60 26.35 -31.28 26.55
C PHE A 60 27.68 -30.83 27.15
N GLN A 61 27.76 -29.60 27.67
CA GLN A 61 28.96 -29.10 28.37
C GLN A 61 29.24 -29.89 29.64
N SER A 62 28.22 -30.27 30.42
CA SER A 62 28.31 -31.13 31.59
C SER A 62 28.83 -32.50 31.21
N LEU A 63 28.24 -33.13 30.18
CA LEU A 63 28.69 -34.44 29.67
C LEU A 63 30.16 -34.38 29.20
N ALA A 64 30.52 -33.36 28.41
CA ALA A 64 31.91 -33.20 27.96
C ALA A 64 32.90 -32.99 29.11
N THR A 65 32.46 -32.40 30.21
CA THR A 65 33.30 -32.25 31.43
C THR A 65 33.48 -33.58 32.14
N ALA A 66 32.41 -34.37 32.36
CA ALA A 66 32.46 -35.68 32.97
C ALA A 66 33.39 -36.64 32.19
N VAL A 67 33.31 -36.64 30.86
CA VAL A 67 34.23 -37.42 30.00
C VAL A 67 35.70 -37.03 30.21
N ARG A 68 36.00 -35.75 30.35
CA ARG A 68 37.37 -35.25 30.55
C ARG A 68 37.93 -35.56 31.92
N THR A 69 37.08 -35.57 32.95
CA THR A 69 37.50 -35.88 34.34
C THR A 69 37.52 -37.36 34.61
N GLY A 70 37.00 -38.21 33.72
CA GLY A 70 36.93 -39.66 33.92
C GLY A 70 35.81 -40.09 34.85
N ASP A 71 34.81 -39.23 35.08
CA ASP A 71 33.64 -39.52 35.89
C ASP A 71 32.65 -40.43 35.16
N ALA A 72 31.70 -41.03 35.88
CA ALA A 72 30.63 -41.81 35.29
C ALA A 72 29.71 -40.90 34.44
N VAL A 73 29.51 -41.23 33.15
CA VAL A 73 28.77 -40.38 32.17
C VAL A 73 27.34 -40.82 31.95
N THR A 74 26.90 -41.91 32.59
CA THR A 74 25.58 -42.51 32.30
C THR A 74 24.44 -41.56 32.61
N ASP A 75 24.44 -40.87 33.75
CA ASP A 75 23.38 -39.97 34.16
C ASP A 75 23.31 -38.73 33.27
N GLN A 76 24.47 -38.19 32.86
CA GLN A 76 24.57 -37.07 31.94
C GLN A 76 24.06 -37.43 30.52
N LEU A 77 24.37 -38.66 30.08
CA LEU A 77 23.87 -39.14 28.77
C LEU A 77 22.35 -39.28 28.79
N HIS A 78 21.80 -39.89 29.85
CA HIS A 78 20.33 -39.99 30.00
C HIS A 78 19.66 -38.62 30.07
N ALA A 79 20.27 -37.62 30.72
CA ALA A 79 19.73 -36.26 30.78
C ALA A 79 19.76 -35.58 29.42
N VAL A 80 20.80 -35.79 28.60
CA VAL A 80 20.86 -35.28 27.23
C VAL A 80 19.80 -35.96 26.35
N ASP A 81 19.70 -37.30 26.41
CA ASP A 81 18.69 -38.03 25.60
C ASP A 81 17.27 -37.62 25.95
N ALA A 82 16.96 -37.46 27.24
CA ALA A 82 15.67 -36.99 27.70
C ALA A 82 15.37 -35.55 27.16
N ALA A 83 16.33 -34.66 27.28
CA ALA A 83 16.14 -33.28 26.78
C ALA A 83 15.98 -33.21 25.28
N ILE A 84 16.68 -34.04 24.49
CA ILE A 84 16.53 -34.14 23.06
C ILE A 84 15.10 -34.62 22.67
N GLN A 85 14.56 -35.59 23.41
CA GLN A 85 13.23 -36.12 23.19
C GLN A 85 12.12 -35.12 23.57
N ASP A 86 12.30 -34.40 24.70
CA ASP A 86 11.32 -33.42 25.17
C ASP A 86 11.21 -32.19 24.28
N LEU A 87 12.32 -31.80 23.63
CA LEU A 87 12.41 -30.53 22.89
C LEU A 87 12.04 -30.63 21.40
N ASP A 88 11.76 -31.82 20.88
CA ASP A 88 11.45 -32.03 19.46
C ASP A 88 12.38 -31.22 18.54
N LEU A 89 13.68 -31.58 18.56
CA LEU A 89 14.72 -30.84 17.82
C LEU A 89 14.43 -30.76 16.32
N ASP A 90 13.82 -31.79 15.73
CA ASP A 90 13.45 -31.81 14.32
C ASP A 90 12.44 -30.71 13.99
N TYR A 91 11.48 -30.47 14.89
CA TYR A 91 10.54 -29.37 14.80
C TYR A 91 11.25 -28.00 14.87
N LEU A 92 12.14 -27.82 15.85
CA LEU A 92 12.86 -26.56 15.99
C LEU A 92 13.79 -26.28 14.80
N GLU A 93 14.45 -27.29 14.25
CA GLU A 93 15.31 -27.16 13.06
C GLU A 93 14.51 -26.67 11.84
N GLY A 94 13.28 -27.12 11.68
CA GLY A 94 12.38 -26.66 10.62
C GLY A 94 11.80 -25.28 10.87
N GLU A 95 11.31 -25.00 12.07
CA GLU A 95 10.53 -23.80 12.37
C GLU A 95 11.37 -22.55 12.65
N ILE A 96 12.59 -22.68 13.18
CA ILE A 96 13.46 -21.53 13.44
C ILE A 96 13.77 -20.73 12.16
N PRO A 97 14.21 -21.34 11.04
CA PRO A 97 14.42 -20.62 9.78
C PRO A 97 13.14 -19.95 9.27
N LEU A 98 12.00 -20.64 9.34
CA LEU A 98 10.71 -20.10 8.91
C LEU A 98 10.28 -18.88 9.75
N ALA A 99 10.47 -18.94 11.06
CA ALA A 99 10.18 -17.83 11.95
C ALA A 99 11.05 -16.59 11.63
N ILE A 100 12.33 -16.79 11.30
CA ILE A 100 13.23 -15.72 10.88
C ILE A 100 12.75 -15.10 9.56
N ASP A 101 12.40 -15.91 8.57
CA ASP A 101 11.90 -15.44 7.28
C ASP A 101 10.59 -14.64 7.45
N HIS A 102 9.67 -15.12 8.28
CA HIS A 102 8.43 -14.43 8.60
C HIS A 102 8.68 -13.07 9.28
N ILE A 103 9.69 -12.97 10.16
CA ILE A 103 10.09 -11.70 10.79
C ILE A 103 10.63 -10.73 9.73
N LEU A 104 11.53 -11.18 8.86
CA LEU A 104 12.12 -10.36 7.81
C LEU A 104 11.06 -9.84 6.85
N ASP A 105 10.14 -10.68 6.44
CA ASP A 105 8.99 -10.30 5.60
C ASP A 105 8.08 -9.28 6.30
N GLY A 106 7.76 -9.50 7.56
CA GLY A 106 6.94 -8.59 8.37
C GLY A 106 7.56 -7.20 8.48
N VAL A 107 8.86 -7.14 8.80
CA VAL A 107 9.64 -5.88 8.86
C VAL A 107 9.71 -5.20 7.49
N GLY A 108 9.91 -5.96 6.42
CA GLY A 108 9.90 -5.47 5.05
C GLY A 108 8.56 -4.83 4.68
N ARG A 109 7.44 -5.44 5.04
CA ARG A 109 6.08 -4.91 4.86
C ARG A 109 5.86 -3.61 5.62
N ILE A 110 6.20 -3.57 6.91
CA ILE A 110 6.09 -2.35 7.74
C ILE A 110 6.92 -1.21 7.11
N SER A 111 8.16 -1.50 6.73
CA SER A 111 9.05 -0.52 6.10
C SER A 111 8.48 0.04 4.79
N LYS A 112 7.84 -0.81 3.98
CA LYS A 112 7.17 -0.39 2.74
C LYS A 112 5.99 0.54 3.03
N ILE A 113 5.15 0.21 4.02
CA ILE A 113 3.99 1.03 4.42
C ILE A 113 4.46 2.40 4.95
N VAL A 114 5.44 2.42 5.87
CA VAL A 114 5.97 3.66 6.45
C VAL A 114 6.61 4.54 5.36
N ARG A 115 7.35 3.95 4.41
CA ARG A 115 7.93 4.69 3.28
C ARG A 115 6.85 5.27 2.38
N SER A 116 5.81 4.51 2.06
CA SER A 116 4.67 4.99 1.26
C SER A 116 3.93 6.12 1.98
N MET A 117 3.70 6.00 3.30
CA MET A 117 3.09 7.03 4.11
C MET A 117 3.95 8.31 4.13
N LYS A 118 5.26 8.18 4.33
CA LYS A 118 6.19 9.33 4.28
C LYS A 118 6.19 10.00 2.91
N PHE A 119 6.18 9.19 1.83
CA PHE A 119 6.11 9.69 0.47
C PHE A 119 4.80 10.44 0.20
N PHE A 120 3.67 9.90 0.67
CA PHE A 120 2.36 10.53 0.55
C PHE A 120 2.23 11.79 1.44
N ALA A 121 2.72 11.74 2.68
CA ALA A 121 2.61 12.81 3.66
C ALA A 121 3.58 13.99 3.39
N HIS A 122 4.60 13.80 2.55
CA HIS A 122 5.59 14.87 2.33
C HIS A 122 4.87 16.13 1.80
N PRO A 123 5.01 17.29 2.49
CA PRO A 123 4.45 18.52 2.00
C PRO A 123 5.20 18.86 0.71
N GLY A 124 4.60 18.55 -0.44
CA GLY A 124 5.05 19.12 -1.70
C GLY A 124 4.98 20.64 -1.53
N GLY A 125 6.08 21.35 -1.74
CA GLY A 125 6.05 22.80 -1.84
C GLY A 125 5.07 23.21 -2.95
N LEU A 126 4.69 24.47 -3.01
CA LEU A 126 3.89 25.03 -4.11
C LEU A 126 4.63 24.93 -5.48
N GLU A 127 5.90 24.56 -5.47
CA GLU A 127 6.73 24.38 -6.65
C GLU A 127 6.61 22.96 -7.19
N LYS A 128 6.49 22.86 -8.51
CA LYS A 128 6.55 21.60 -9.22
C LYS A 128 7.99 21.08 -9.16
N THR A 129 8.18 19.85 -8.73
CA THR A 129 9.48 19.17 -8.69
C THR A 129 9.43 17.92 -9.58
N PRO A 130 10.60 17.45 -10.09
CA PRO A 130 10.64 16.18 -10.81
C PRO A 130 10.00 15.05 -9.98
N LEU A 131 8.97 14.42 -10.50
CA LEU A 131 8.18 13.39 -9.84
C LEU A 131 8.29 12.08 -10.62
N ASP A 132 8.66 11.01 -9.93
CA ASP A 132 8.53 9.64 -10.43
C ASP A 132 7.08 9.19 -10.30
N LEU A 133 6.37 9.06 -11.44
CA LEU A 133 4.97 8.64 -11.50
C LEU A 133 4.79 7.17 -11.11
N ASN A 134 5.73 6.30 -11.46
CA ASN A 134 5.64 4.88 -11.09
C ASN A 134 5.71 4.73 -9.58
N GLN A 135 6.62 5.44 -8.92
CA GLN A 135 6.70 5.47 -7.46
C GLN A 135 5.42 6.05 -6.82
N ALA A 136 4.83 7.08 -7.43
CA ALA A 136 3.57 7.66 -6.97
C ALA A 136 2.43 6.64 -7.03
N VAL A 137 2.31 5.90 -8.13
CA VAL A 137 1.33 4.82 -8.32
C VAL A 137 1.52 3.72 -7.28
N GLU A 138 2.73 3.15 -7.15
CA GLU A 138 3.01 2.05 -6.23
C GLU A 138 2.75 2.43 -4.77
N SER A 139 3.16 3.65 -4.38
CA SER A 139 2.92 4.15 -3.03
C SER A 139 1.43 4.30 -2.74
N THR A 140 0.66 4.82 -3.70
CA THR A 140 -0.78 5.01 -3.53
C THR A 140 -1.54 3.69 -3.51
N ILE A 141 -1.18 2.71 -4.35
CA ILE A 141 -1.73 1.34 -4.29
C ILE A 141 -1.53 0.74 -2.89
N THR A 142 -0.33 0.89 -2.33
CA THR A 142 0.01 0.36 -1.01
C THR A 142 -0.84 0.99 0.09
N LEU A 143 -1.02 2.32 0.06
CA LEU A 143 -1.78 3.06 1.07
C LEU A 143 -3.30 2.85 0.96
N SER A 144 -3.81 2.70 -0.27
CA SER A 144 -5.23 2.46 -0.52
C SER A 144 -5.64 1.00 -0.41
N ARG A 145 -4.78 0.10 0.07
CA ARG A 145 -5.02 -1.34 0.08
C ARG A 145 -6.33 -1.74 0.76
N ASN A 146 -6.69 -1.06 1.85
CA ASN A 146 -7.93 -1.33 2.57
C ASN A 146 -9.20 -1.00 1.79
N GLU A 147 -9.12 -0.07 0.83
CA GLU A 147 -10.26 0.33 0.01
C GLU A 147 -10.62 -0.75 -1.03
N TRP A 148 -9.63 -1.48 -1.53
CA TRP A 148 -9.83 -2.38 -2.66
C TRP A 148 -9.60 -3.88 -2.34
N LYS A 149 -8.85 -4.25 -1.30
CA LYS A 149 -8.40 -5.64 -1.06
C LYS A 149 -9.52 -6.68 -0.96
N TYR A 150 -10.72 -6.28 -0.55
CA TYR A 150 -11.85 -7.18 -0.42
C TYR A 150 -12.66 -7.33 -1.71
N VAL A 151 -12.69 -6.30 -2.55
CA VAL A 151 -13.55 -6.21 -3.74
C VAL A 151 -12.81 -6.42 -5.05
N ALA A 152 -11.51 -6.16 -5.10
CA ALA A 152 -10.71 -6.21 -6.32
C ALA A 152 -9.32 -6.82 -6.13
N GLU A 153 -8.72 -7.23 -7.25
CA GLU A 153 -7.28 -7.45 -7.42
C GLU A 153 -6.68 -6.28 -8.18
N VAL A 154 -5.49 -5.83 -7.78
CA VAL A 154 -4.76 -4.77 -8.49
C VAL A 154 -3.63 -5.39 -9.31
N ALA A 155 -3.62 -5.10 -10.60
CA ALA A 155 -2.53 -5.42 -11.52
C ALA A 155 -1.86 -4.14 -12.02
N THR A 156 -0.54 -4.18 -12.18
CA THR A 156 0.25 -3.04 -12.67
C THR A 156 1.07 -3.43 -13.89
N ASP A 157 1.15 -2.53 -14.88
CA ASP A 157 2.03 -2.60 -16.03
C ASP A 157 2.68 -1.23 -16.23
N LEU A 158 3.78 -1.00 -15.53
CA LEU A 158 4.45 0.28 -15.41
C LEU A 158 5.62 0.37 -16.37
N ASP A 159 5.67 1.44 -17.17
CA ASP A 159 6.74 1.71 -18.11
C ASP A 159 8.05 2.02 -17.37
N ALA A 160 9.03 1.14 -17.44
CA ALA A 160 10.32 1.31 -16.78
C ALA A 160 11.13 2.50 -17.33
N ALA A 161 10.79 2.97 -18.54
CA ALA A 161 11.45 4.11 -19.19
C ALA A 161 10.71 5.44 -18.93
N MET A 162 9.70 5.46 -18.04
CA MET A 162 8.93 6.65 -17.68
C MET A 162 9.85 7.75 -17.14
N PRO A 163 9.97 8.91 -17.83
CA PRO A 163 10.75 10.01 -17.30
C PRO A 163 10.04 10.69 -16.13
N PRO A 164 10.79 11.37 -15.24
CA PRO A 164 10.16 12.18 -14.20
C PRO A 164 9.37 13.33 -14.82
N VAL A 165 8.20 13.62 -14.25
CA VAL A 165 7.34 14.73 -14.71
C VAL A 165 7.38 15.88 -13.71
N PRO A 166 7.31 17.15 -14.16
CA PRO A 166 7.21 18.29 -13.26
C PRO A 166 5.85 18.30 -12.57
N GLY A 167 5.80 18.05 -11.27
CA GLY A 167 4.53 17.94 -10.56
C GLY A 167 4.62 18.16 -9.07
N GLN A 168 3.47 18.45 -8.46
CA GLN A 168 3.30 18.50 -7.02
C GLN A 168 2.89 17.12 -6.53
N ARG A 169 3.85 16.42 -5.92
CA ARG A 169 3.71 15.03 -5.47
C ARG A 169 2.43 14.75 -4.67
N GLY A 170 2.13 15.63 -3.71
CA GLY A 170 0.95 15.47 -2.85
C GLY A 170 -0.37 15.53 -3.63
N GLU A 171 -0.46 16.40 -4.62
CA GLU A 171 -1.64 16.55 -5.47
C GLU A 171 -1.81 15.37 -6.41
N ILE A 172 -0.73 14.92 -7.06
CA ILE A 172 -0.76 13.76 -7.95
C ILE A 172 -1.13 12.48 -7.18
N ASN A 173 -0.55 12.27 -5.98
CA ASN A 173 -0.92 11.13 -5.13
C ASN A 173 -2.40 11.17 -4.76
N GLN A 174 -2.95 12.36 -4.44
CA GLN A 174 -4.37 12.53 -4.13
C GLN A 174 -5.27 12.18 -5.33
N VAL A 175 -4.87 12.59 -6.54
CA VAL A 175 -5.58 12.22 -7.77
C VAL A 175 -5.61 10.71 -7.95
N ILE A 176 -4.45 10.04 -7.87
CA ILE A 176 -4.35 8.59 -8.02
C ILE A 176 -5.18 7.87 -6.95
N LEU A 177 -5.12 8.33 -5.70
CA LEU A 177 -5.93 7.79 -4.61
C LEU A 177 -7.43 7.90 -4.90
N ASN A 178 -7.90 9.07 -5.30
CA ASN A 178 -9.32 9.30 -5.62
C ASN A 178 -9.80 8.37 -6.74
N LEU A 179 -8.97 8.13 -7.76
CA LEU A 179 -9.33 7.26 -8.88
C LEU A 179 -9.34 5.79 -8.47
N ILE A 180 -8.36 5.32 -7.68
CA ILE A 180 -8.33 3.93 -7.16
C ILE A 180 -9.53 3.68 -6.24
N THR A 181 -9.85 4.61 -5.35
CA THR A 181 -10.99 4.49 -4.44
C THR A 181 -12.32 4.48 -5.22
N ASN A 182 -12.44 5.30 -6.26
CA ASN A 182 -13.62 5.28 -7.13
C ASN A 182 -13.76 3.95 -7.88
N ALA A 183 -12.66 3.40 -8.40
CA ALA A 183 -12.62 2.10 -9.04
C ALA A 183 -13.07 0.98 -8.09
N ALA A 184 -12.56 0.96 -6.86
CA ALA A 184 -12.96 0.00 -5.84
C ALA A 184 -14.45 0.10 -5.49
N HIS A 185 -14.97 1.31 -5.35
CA HIS A 185 -16.40 1.54 -5.11
C HIS A 185 -17.29 1.09 -6.28
N ALA A 186 -16.87 1.34 -7.53
CA ALA A 186 -17.61 0.89 -8.71
C ALA A 186 -17.68 -0.63 -8.80
N ILE A 187 -16.60 -1.31 -8.44
CA ILE A 187 -16.55 -2.78 -8.37
C ILE A 187 -17.42 -3.29 -7.21
N ALA A 188 -17.36 -2.65 -6.04
CA ALA A 188 -18.20 -3.02 -4.89
C ALA A 188 -19.69 -2.83 -5.17
N ALA A 189 -20.07 -1.77 -5.89
CA ALA A 189 -21.46 -1.55 -6.32
C ALA A 189 -21.97 -2.66 -7.23
N LYS A 190 -21.13 -3.15 -8.16
CA LYS A 190 -21.46 -4.22 -9.10
C LYS A 190 -21.54 -5.60 -8.46
N HIS A 191 -20.59 -5.94 -7.60
CA HIS A 191 -20.37 -7.31 -7.12
C HIS A 191 -20.66 -7.49 -5.62
N GLY A 192 -20.98 -6.41 -4.89
CA GLY A 192 -21.11 -6.40 -3.44
C GLY A 192 -19.78 -6.17 -2.72
N PRO A 193 -19.82 -5.93 -1.38
CA PRO A 193 -18.66 -5.55 -0.59
C PRO A 193 -17.66 -6.70 -0.32
N SER A 194 -18.05 -7.94 -0.57
CA SER A 194 -17.20 -9.14 -0.38
C SER A 194 -17.58 -10.20 -1.42
N PRO A 195 -17.28 -9.96 -2.71
CA PRO A 195 -17.69 -10.86 -3.78
C PRO A 195 -16.91 -12.18 -3.75
N THR A 196 -17.54 -13.27 -4.17
CA THR A 196 -16.88 -14.58 -4.35
C THR A 196 -15.79 -14.51 -5.44
N VAL A 197 -16.02 -13.71 -6.48
CA VAL A 197 -15.04 -13.42 -7.54
C VAL A 197 -14.76 -11.93 -7.51
N LYS A 198 -13.54 -11.57 -7.17
CA LYS A 198 -13.10 -10.17 -7.13
C LYS A 198 -13.06 -9.56 -8.52
N GLY A 199 -13.41 -8.28 -8.59
CA GLY A 199 -13.13 -7.48 -9.78
C GLY A 199 -11.63 -7.19 -9.94
N ARG A 200 -11.30 -6.38 -10.94
CA ARG A 200 -9.91 -6.02 -11.23
C ARG A 200 -9.75 -4.53 -11.41
N ILE A 201 -8.68 -4.00 -10.85
CA ILE A 201 -8.17 -2.65 -11.13
C ILE A 201 -6.83 -2.83 -11.82
N THR A 202 -6.71 -2.35 -13.06
CA THR A 202 -5.46 -2.40 -13.82
C THR A 202 -4.90 -1.00 -13.95
N ILE A 203 -3.64 -0.81 -13.55
CA ILE A 203 -2.96 0.49 -13.62
C ILE A 203 -1.77 0.37 -14.56
N THR A 204 -1.78 1.16 -15.62
CA THR A 204 -0.69 1.18 -16.59
C THR A 204 -0.08 2.57 -16.69
N THR A 205 1.21 2.63 -16.93
CA THR A 205 1.91 3.88 -17.26
C THR A 205 2.59 3.74 -18.61
N ARG A 206 2.60 4.82 -19.41
CA ARG A 206 3.27 4.87 -20.72
C ARG A 206 3.82 6.26 -20.94
N TYR A 207 4.99 6.33 -21.59
CA TYR A 207 5.54 7.58 -22.07
C TYR A 207 5.47 7.61 -23.60
N GLN A 208 4.78 8.61 -24.15
CA GLN A 208 4.65 8.77 -25.59
C GLN A 208 4.46 10.24 -25.98
N ASP A 209 5.18 10.68 -27.02
CA ASP A 209 5.02 11.99 -27.65
C ASP A 209 5.10 13.18 -26.67
N GLY A 210 6.01 13.12 -25.68
CA GLY A 210 6.20 14.17 -24.68
C GLY A 210 5.19 14.11 -23.52
N TRP A 211 4.29 13.11 -23.50
CA TRP A 211 3.28 12.93 -22.46
C TRP A 211 3.56 11.68 -21.64
N ALA A 212 3.49 11.84 -20.33
CA ALA A 212 3.41 10.73 -19.39
C ALA A 212 1.93 10.42 -19.14
N GLU A 213 1.50 9.21 -19.46
CA GLU A 213 0.12 8.74 -19.32
C GLU A 213 0.03 7.72 -18.19
N VAL A 214 -0.98 7.89 -17.33
CA VAL A 214 -1.40 6.89 -16.33
C VAL A 214 -2.84 6.51 -16.61
N ARG A 215 -3.10 5.24 -16.83
CA ARG A 215 -4.45 4.69 -17.01
C ARG A 215 -4.83 3.86 -15.79
N ILE A 216 -6.01 4.11 -15.25
CA ILE A 216 -6.59 3.35 -14.14
C ILE A 216 -7.92 2.79 -14.61
N GLN A 217 -7.94 1.49 -14.88
CA GLN A 217 -9.09 0.76 -15.40
C GLN A 217 -9.71 -0.08 -14.29
N ASP A 218 -11.02 -0.06 -14.19
CA ASP A 218 -11.82 -0.92 -13.32
C ASP A 218 -12.77 -1.84 -14.12
N THR A 219 -13.27 -2.88 -13.46
CA THR A 219 -14.28 -3.79 -13.99
C THR A 219 -15.65 -3.56 -13.35
N GLY A 220 -15.93 -2.35 -12.90
CA GLY A 220 -17.20 -1.93 -12.32
C GLY A 220 -18.34 -1.84 -13.34
N ASP A 221 -19.44 -1.16 -12.97
CA ASP A 221 -20.61 -1.02 -13.84
C ASP A 221 -20.44 0.02 -14.94
N GLY A 222 -19.34 0.77 -14.92
CA GLY A 222 -19.13 1.87 -15.85
C GLY A 222 -20.00 3.10 -15.52
N ILE A 223 -19.91 4.12 -16.38
CA ILE A 223 -20.59 5.40 -16.22
C ILE A 223 -21.71 5.51 -17.27
N PRO A 224 -22.98 5.59 -16.84
CA PRO A 224 -24.10 5.79 -17.74
C PRO A 224 -23.93 7.05 -18.61
N GLU A 225 -24.33 6.98 -19.86
CA GLU A 225 -24.15 8.06 -20.82
C GLU A 225 -24.82 9.38 -20.37
N ALA A 226 -25.95 9.26 -19.74
CA ALA A 226 -26.76 10.42 -19.28
C ALA A 226 -25.99 11.32 -18.27
N ILE A 227 -25.01 10.78 -17.51
CA ILE A 227 -24.30 11.51 -16.47
C ILE A 227 -22.82 11.81 -16.82
N ARG A 228 -22.32 11.35 -17.96
CA ARG A 228 -20.92 11.50 -18.35
C ARG A 228 -20.43 12.94 -18.35
N HIS A 229 -21.30 13.88 -18.74
CA HIS A 229 -20.97 15.31 -18.80
C HIS A 229 -20.86 15.97 -17.42
N GLN A 230 -21.36 15.31 -16.36
CA GLN A 230 -21.38 15.84 -14.99
C GLN A 230 -20.36 15.21 -14.06
N VAL A 231 -19.62 14.15 -14.48
CA VAL A 231 -18.76 13.39 -13.57
C VAL A 231 -17.62 14.22 -12.94
N PHE A 232 -17.24 15.32 -13.57
CA PHE A 232 -16.25 16.27 -13.07
C PHE A 232 -16.86 17.48 -12.38
N ASP A 233 -18.20 17.59 -12.32
CA ASP A 233 -18.86 18.69 -11.63
C ASP A 233 -18.68 18.57 -10.11
N LEU A 234 -18.49 19.71 -9.47
CA LEU A 234 -18.31 19.76 -8.02
C LEU A 234 -19.60 19.32 -7.31
N PHE A 235 -19.46 18.45 -6.32
CA PHE A 235 -20.57 17.84 -5.55
C PHE A 235 -21.45 16.86 -6.33
N PHE A 236 -21.15 16.57 -7.57
CA PHE A 236 -21.86 15.52 -8.30
C PHE A 236 -21.49 14.15 -7.78
N THR A 237 -22.47 13.37 -7.36
CA THR A 237 -22.31 11.99 -6.90
C THR A 237 -23.55 11.16 -7.19
N THR A 238 -23.34 9.89 -7.55
CA THR A 238 -24.40 8.89 -7.68
C THR A 238 -24.50 7.99 -6.42
N LYS A 239 -23.68 8.24 -5.42
CA LYS A 239 -23.64 7.49 -4.16
C LYS A 239 -24.66 8.07 -3.18
N GLU A 240 -25.10 7.23 -2.21
CA GLU A 240 -26.00 7.66 -1.13
C GLU A 240 -25.42 8.81 -0.32
N GLU A 241 -26.30 9.63 0.29
CA GLU A 241 -25.89 10.72 1.17
C GLU A 241 -24.95 10.22 2.29
N GLY A 242 -23.80 10.89 2.44
CA GLY A 242 -22.78 10.53 3.43
C GLY A 242 -21.72 9.53 2.96
N VAL A 243 -21.91 8.83 1.83
CA VAL A 243 -20.93 7.88 1.27
C VAL A 243 -20.03 8.51 0.21
N GLY A 244 -20.52 9.51 -0.51
CA GLY A 244 -19.79 10.21 -1.54
C GLY A 244 -19.86 11.72 -1.37
N SER A 245 -18.71 12.40 -1.25
CA SER A 245 -18.66 13.88 -1.17
C SER A 245 -18.90 14.56 -2.52
N GLY A 246 -18.84 13.83 -3.64
CA GLY A 246 -18.91 14.41 -4.98
C GLY A 246 -17.73 15.32 -5.35
N GLN A 247 -16.67 15.36 -4.54
CA GLN A 247 -15.54 16.26 -4.74
C GLN A 247 -14.33 15.60 -5.39
N GLY A 248 -14.20 14.26 -5.29
CA GLY A 248 -12.99 13.54 -5.67
C GLY A 248 -12.60 13.73 -7.13
N LEU A 249 -13.53 13.58 -8.08
CA LEU A 249 -13.26 13.72 -9.51
C LEU A 249 -13.10 15.19 -9.92
N ALA A 250 -13.87 16.10 -9.33
CA ALA A 250 -13.72 17.55 -9.57
C ALA A 250 -12.33 18.05 -9.14
N ILE A 251 -11.86 17.62 -7.96
CA ILE A 251 -10.51 17.93 -7.46
C ILE A 251 -9.45 17.29 -8.37
N ALA A 252 -9.64 16.04 -8.78
CA ALA A 252 -8.71 15.37 -9.68
C ALA A 252 -8.58 16.12 -11.01
N HIS A 253 -9.70 16.58 -11.57
CA HIS A 253 -9.72 17.37 -12.80
C HIS A 253 -8.97 18.70 -12.64
N SER A 254 -9.30 19.48 -11.60
CA SER A 254 -8.62 20.76 -11.34
C SER A 254 -7.11 20.58 -11.10
N VAL A 255 -6.71 19.57 -10.34
CA VAL A 255 -5.30 19.28 -10.11
C VAL A 255 -4.56 18.95 -11.41
N ILE A 256 -5.11 18.08 -12.24
CA ILE A 256 -4.43 17.66 -13.46
C ILE A 256 -4.45 18.77 -14.51
N VAL A 257 -5.61 19.41 -14.72
CA VAL A 257 -5.79 20.37 -15.81
C VAL A 257 -5.29 21.76 -15.42
N ASP A 258 -5.82 22.31 -14.31
CA ASP A 258 -5.54 23.70 -13.94
C ASP A 258 -4.16 23.88 -13.32
N ASN A 259 -3.73 22.91 -12.44
CA ASN A 259 -2.46 23.05 -11.73
C ASN A 259 -1.27 22.48 -12.51
N HIS A 260 -1.49 21.41 -13.32
CA HIS A 260 -0.39 20.70 -13.97
C HIS A 260 -0.37 20.86 -15.50
N GLY A 261 -1.37 21.53 -16.12
CA GLY A 261 -1.44 21.70 -17.58
C GLY A 261 -1.65 20.37 -18.32
N GLY A 262 -2.15 19.37 -17.60
CA GLY A 262 -2.38 18.05 -18.13
C GLY A 262 -3.80 17.86 -18.67
N ARG A 263 -4.18 16.61 -18.88
CA ARG A 263 -5.52 16.19 -19.30
C ARG A 263 -6.02 15.04 -18.44
N LEU A 264 -7.26 15.13 -17.96
CA LEU A 264 -7.97 14.03 -17.30
C LEU A 264 -9.20 13.69 -18.14
N THR A 265 -9.21 12.48 -18.67
CA THR A 265 -10.31 11.96 -19.49
C THR A 265 -10.72 10.58 -19.00
N PHE A 266 -11.81 10.03 -19.54
CA PHE A 266 -12.20 8.66 -19.25
C PHE A 266 -12.84 8.01 -20.49
N GLU A 267 -12.71 6.68 -20.52
CA GLU A 267 -13.40 5.77 -21.43
C GLU A 267 -14.27 4.87 -20.56
N SER A 268 -15.56 4.72 -20.88
CA SER A 268 -16.47 3.93 -20.07
C SER A 268 -17.59 3.35 -20.92
N ALA A 269 -17.93 2.09 -20.63
CA ALA A 269 -19.09 1.43 -21.20
C ALA A 269 -19.93 0.80 -20.08
N PRO A 270 -21.25 0.95 -20.09
CA PRO A 270 -22.13 0.35 -19.10
C PRO A 270 -21.92 -1.17 -19.01
N GLY A 271 -21.71 -1.66 -17.79
CA GLY A 271 -21.44 -3.09 -17.50
C GLY A 271 -20.00 -3.56 -17.75
N GLU A 272 -19.14 -2.76 -18.41
CA GLU A 272 -17.76 -3.16 -18.74
C GLU A 272 -16.71 -2.48 -17.84
N GLY A 273 -17.09 -1.40 -17.14
CA GLY A 273 -16.22 -0.63 -16.26
C GLY A 273 -15.80 0.72 -16.82
N THR A 274 -14.82 1.33 -16.17
CA THR A 274 -14.30 2.66 -16.54
C THR A 274 -12.78 2.64 -16.58
N THR A 275 -12.19 3.36 -17.53
CA THR A 275 -10.78 3.68 -17.59
C THR A 275 -10.60 5.18 -17.45
N PHE A 276 -10.05 5.65 -16.33
CA PHE A 276 -9.59 7.03 -16.21
C PHE A 276 -8.19 7.17 -16.76
N ILE A 277 -7.94 8.26 -17.50
CA ILE A 277 -6.69 8.51 -18.21
C ILE A 277 -6.17 9.88 -17.78
N ILE A 278 -5.02 9.88 -17.12
CA ILE A 278 -4.25 11.06 -16.75
C ILE A 278 -3.14 11.22 -17.77
N ARG A 279 -2.98 12.42 -18.33
CA ARG A 279 -1.82 12.80 -19.15
C ARG A 279 -1.16 14.03 -18.57
N LEU A 280 0.14 13.96 -18.33
CA LEU A 280 0.94 15.06 -17.82
C LEU A 280 2.08 15.37 -18.82
N PRO A 281 2.34 16.65 -19.11
CA PRO A 281 3.47 17.03 -19.98
C PRO A 281 4.79 16.78 -19.25
N VAL A 282 5.75 16.16 -19.94
CA VAL A 282 7.08 15.88 -19.39
C VAL A 282 7.96 17.13 -19.37
N ASP A 283 7.87 17.95 -20.41
CA ASP A 283 8.72 19.15 -20.59
C ASP A 283 8.15 20.42 -19.92
N GLY A 284 7.04 20.32 -19.20
CA GLY A 284 6.46 21.43 -18.42
C GLY A 284 5.83 22.57 -19.23
N GLU A 285 5.86 22.50 -20.56
CA GLU A 285 5.18 23.43 -21.49
C GLU A 285 4.17 22.63 -22.33
N ALA A 286 2.89 22.93 -22.15
CA ALA A 286 1.81 22.57 -23.06
C ALA A 286 0.90 23.77 -23.30
#